data_854d9a8b0e70e1aa0145968c946acb54
#
_entry.id   854d9a8b0e70e1aa0145968c946acb54
#
_cell.length_a   1.000
_cell.length_b   1.000
_cell.length_c   1.000
_cell.angle_alpha   90.00
_cell.angle_beta   90.00
_cell.angle_gamma   90.00
#
_symmetry.space_group_name_H-M   'P 1'
#
loop_
_entity.id
_entity.type
_entity.pdbx_description
1 polymer ?
#
loop_
_entity_poly.entity_id
_entity_poly.type
_entity_poly.pdbx_seq_one_letter_code
_entity_poly.pdbx_strand_id
1 'polypeptide(L)'
;MSFTVTCADDALSVRTEPGAPASSERFRTMAALAAKGIYTGVTMMPLLPLINDTRENVEAIVRRAKDAGASYILPMFGVTLRSGSREHFHAALERGFPGLKARYEACFGNRYECFGPNCRALDDTFRNLCAKLGIATRMEFYRPASAQQQTLF
;
A
#
# COMPACT_ATOMS: atom_id res chain seq x y z
N MET A 1 4.56 10.23 -9.12
CA MET A 1 4.43 10.42 -7.63
C MET A 1 3.64 9.25 -7.06
N SER A 2 4.11 8.65 -5.94
CA SER A 2 3.40 7.53 -5.30
C SER A 2 2.78 7.96 -3.98
N PHE A 3 1.58 7.46 -3.69
CA PHE A 3 0.90 7.65 -2.41
C PHE A 3 0.79 6.29 -1.71
N THR A 4 1.23 6.22 -0.47
CA THR A 4 0.98 5.01 0.33
C THR A 4 -0.48 5.00 0.76
N VAL A 5 -1.19 3.93 0.45
CA VAL A 5 -2.56 3.69 0.92
C VAL A 5 -2.70 2.22 1.26
N THR A 6 -2.88 1.93 2.54
CA THR A 6 -2.95 0.56 3.07
C THR A 6 -4.35 0.18 3.53
N CYS A 7 -5.20 1.17 3.79
CA CYS A 7 -6.60 1.00 4.19
C CYS A 7 -7.51 1.84 3.29
N ALA A 8 -8.63 1.29 2.84
CA ALA A 8 -9.66 2.06 2.15
C ALA A 8 -10.51 2.88 3.14
N ASP A 9 -10.73 2.36 4.33
CA ASP A 9 -11.46 3.02 5.42
C ASP A 9 -10.57 4.01 6.16
N ASP A 10 -11.08 5.23 6.36
CA ASP A 10 -10.33 6.32 7.00
C ASP A 10 -10.10 6.07 8.49
N ALA A 11 -11.06 5.48 9.20
CA ALA A 11 -10.91 5.20 10.62
C ALA A 11 -9.82 4.14 10.86
N LEU A 12 -9.79 3.11 10.02
CA LEU A 12 -8.74 2.10 10.07
C LEU A 12 -7.40 2.69 9.63
N SER A 13 -7.38 3.56 8.62
CA SER A 13 -6.16 4.25 8.14
C SER A 13 -5.50 5.07 9.26
N VAL A 14 -6.27 5.92 9.95
CA VAL A 14 -5.76 6.73 11.07
C VAL A 14 -5.29 5.87 12.25
N ARG A 15 -5.94 4.73 12.47
CA ARG A 15 -5.57 3.81 13.54
C ARG A 15 -4.29 3.03 13.26
N THR A 16 -4.05 2.69 11.98
CA THR A 16 -2.84 1.97 11.55
C THR A 16 -1.66 2.90 11.32
N GLU A 17 -1.92 4.15 10.93
CA GLU A 17 -0.91 5.17 10.59
C GLU A 17 -1.20 6.48 11.36
N PRO A 18 -1.04 6.49 12.72
CA PRO A 18 -1.33 7.68 13.51
C PRO A 18 -0.47 8.88 13.08
N GLY A 19 -1.10 10.04 12.91
CA GLY A 19 -0.42 11.27 12.48
C GLY A 19 -0.24 11.43 10.98
N ALA A 20 -0.60 10.43 10.18
CA ALA A 20 -0.61 10.54 8.73
C ALA A 20 -2.01 11.00 8.23
N PRO A 21 -2.09 11.69 7.07
CA PRO A 21 -3.37 12.04 6.46
C PRO A 21 -4.24 10.81 6.21
N ALA A 22 -5.55 10.93 6.37
CA ALA A 22 -6.50 9.86 6.08
C ALA A 22 -6.45 9.44 4.60
N SER A 23 -6.87 8.21 4.30
CA SER A 23 -6.84 7.68 2.93
C SER A 23 -7.66 8.51 1.95
N SER A 24 -8.80 9.06 2.37
CA SER A 24 -9.62 9.95 1.54
C SER A 24 -8.88 11.22 1.13
N GLU A 25 -8.05 11.79 2.01
CA GLU A 25 -7.24 12.97 1.70
C GLU A 25 -6.12 12.63 0.71
N ARG A 26 -5.48 11.47 0.88
CA ARG A 26 -4.46 10.97 -0.05
C ARG A 26 -5.03 10.76 -1.44
N PHE A 27 -6.20 10.14 -1.57
CA PHE A 27 -6.89 9.97 -2.86
C PHE A 27 -7.32 11.30 -3.48
N ARG A 28 -7.82 12.24 -2.70
CA ARG A 28 -8.18 13.59 -3.18
C ARG A 28 -6.95 14.33 -3.74
N THR A 29 -5.84 14.28 -3.01
CA THR A 29 -4.58 14.88 -3.46
C THR A 29 -4.06 14.21 -4.73
N MET A 30 -4.14 12.88 -4.80
CA MET A 30 -3.78 12.12 -6.01
C MET A 30 -4.62 12.55 -7.21
N ALA A 31 -5.93 12.66 -7.05
CA ALA A 31 -6.85 13.08 -8.12
C ALA A 31 -6.52 14.50 -8.64
N ALA A 32 -6.21 15.42 -7.73
CA ALA A 32 -5.81 16.77 -8.10
C ALA A 32 -4.50 16.82 -8.89
N LEU A 33 -3.55 15.95 -8.59
CA LEU A 33 -2.29 15.83 -9.33
C LEU A 33 -2.47 15.10 -10.66
N ALA A 34 -3.25 14.03 -10.69
CA ALA A 34 -3.57 13.31 -11.92
C ALA A 34 -4.30 14.20 -12.93
N ALA A 35 -5.22 15.05 -12.48
CA ALA A 35 -5.91 16.03 -13.32
C ALA A 35 -4.96 17.08 -13.97
N LYS A 36 -3.78 17.27 -13.40
CA LYS A 36 -2.71 18.11 -13.95
C LYS A 36 -1.73 17.33 -14.85
N GLY A 37 -2.05 16.08 -15.19
CA GLY A 37 -1.20 15.23 -16.02
C GLY A 37 0.02 14.64 -15.29
N ILE A 38 0.08 14.73 -13.96
CA ILE A 38 1.19 14.16 -13.20
C ILE A 38 0.99 12.65 -13.09
N TYR A 39 2.01 11.88 -13.45
CA TYR A 39 2.02 10.42 -13.32
C TYR A 39 1.96 10.03 -11.84
N THR A 40 0.80 9.50 -11.41
CA THR A 40 0.53 9.13 -10.02
C THR A 40 0.25 7.64 -9.87
N GLY A 41 0.45 7.12 -8.67
CA GLY A 41 0.12 5.74 -8.35
C GLY A 41 0.04 5.49 -6.85
N VAL A 42 -0.34 4.28 -6.49
CA VAL A 42 -0.48 3.82 -5.11
C VAL A 42 0.63 2.83 -4.76
N THR A 43 1.25 3.01 -3.60
CA THR A 43 1.98 1.95 -2.90
C THR A 43 1.05 1.36 -1.85
N MET A 44 0.43 0.20 -2.17
CA MET A 44 -0.45 -0.55 -1.29
C MET A 44 0.38 -1.50 -0.42
N MET A 45 1.24 -0.90 0.41
CA MET A 45 2.21 -1.63 1.23
C MET A 45 2.59 -0.86 2.50
N PRO A 46 2.72 -1.58 3.64
CA PRO A 46 2.40 -2.99 3.82
C PRO A 46 0.89 -3.23 4.03
N LEU A 47 0.36 -4.35 3.56
CA LEU A 47 -0.91 -4.86 4.05
C LEU A 47 -0.63 -5.74 5.26
N LEU A 48 -1.14 -5.31 6.41
CA LEU A 48 -0.87 -5.93 7.70
C LEU A 48 -1.76 -7.17 7.88
N PRO A 49 -1.19 -8.38 8.04
CA PRO A 49 -1.96 -9.59 8.32
C PRO A 49 -2.92 -9.41 9.49
N LEU A 50 -4.12 -9.96 9.38
CA LEU A 50 -5.18 -9.92 10.41
C LEU A 50 -5.76 -8.52 10.70
N ILE A 51 -5.36 -7.47 9.96
CA ILE A 51 -5.84 -6.10 10.15
C ILE A 51 -6.51 -5.57 8.90
N ASN A 52 -5.74 -5.40 7.83
CA ASN A 52 -6.21 -4.81 6.57
C ASN A 52 -5.94 -5.70 5.34
N ASP A 53 -5.47 -6.94 5.55
CA ASP A 53 -5.26 -7.96 4.53
C ASP A 53 -6.58 -8.66 4.15
N THR A 54 -7.61 -7.89 3.84
CA THR A 54 -8.93 -8.39 3.44
C THR A 54 -9.21 -8.12 1.97
N ARG A 55 -10.05 -8.97 1.38
CA ARG A 55 -10.47 -8.81 -0.01
C ARG A 55 -11.16 -7.48 -0.24
N GLU A 56 -12.06 -7.13 0.65
CA GLU A 56 -12.85 -5.89 0.61
C GLU A 56 -11.94 -4.65 0.62
N ASN A 57 -10.91 -4.66 1.48
CA ASN A 57 -9.95 -3.57 1.53
C ASN A 57 -9.14 -3.44 0.24
N VAL A 58 -8.63 -4.56 -0.28
CA VAL A 58 -7.87 -4.59 -1.55
C VAL A 58 -8.72 -4.08 -2.70
N GLU A 59 -9.95 -4.61 -2.86
CA GLU A 59 -10.86 -4.19 -3.94
C GLU A 59 -11.23 -2.71 -3.82
N ALA A 60 -11.50 -2.22 -2.61
CA ALA A 60 -11.87 -0.83 -2.38
C ALA A 60 -10.69 0.12 -2.69
N ILE A 61 -9.46 -0.22 -2.28
CA ILE A 61 -8.27 0.58 -2.63
C ILE A 61 -8.09 0.64 -4.14
N VAL A 62 -8.17 -0.49 -4.84
CA VAL A 62 -7.98 -0.53 -6.30
C VAL A 62 -9.02 0.31 -7.03
N ARG A 63 -10.31 0.23 -6.63
CA ARG A 63 -11.37 1.05 -7.24
C ARG A 63 -11.17 2.54 -6.97
N ARG A 64 -10.91 2.91 -5.72
CA ARG A 64 -10.64 4.32 -5.35
C ARG A 64 -9.38 4.87 -6.04
N ALA A 65 -8.34 4.05 -6.21
CA ALA A 65 -7.16 4.43 -6.96
C ALA A 65 -7.50 4.71 -8.44
N LYS A 66 -8.33 3.87 -9.07
CA LYS A 66 -8.83 4.11 -10.43
C LYS A 66 -9.58 5.43 -10.53
N ASP A 67 -10.52 5.66 -9.62
CA ASP A 67 -11.34 6.88 -9.59
C ASP A 67 -10.50 8.14 -9.37
N ALA A 68 -9.40 8.02 -8.61
CA ALA A 68 -8.43 9.09 -8.38
C ALA A 68 -7.39 9.26 -9.52
N GLY A 69 -7.50 8.51 -10.62
CA GLY A 69 -6.60 8.62 -11.77
C GLY A 69 -5.23 8.00 -11.58
N ALA A 70 -5.10 7.02 -10.67
CA ALA A 70 -3.84 6.29 -10.50
C ALA A 70 -3.47 5.50 -11.77
N SER A 71 -2.24 5.61 -12.20
CA SER A 71 -1.70 4.86 -13.35
C SER A 71 -1.21 3.47 -12.95
N TYR A 72 -0.80 3.29 -11.69
CA TYR A 72 -0.26 2.02 -11.20
C TYR A 72 -0.54 1.81 -9.71
N ILE A 73 -0.49 0.54 -9.29
CA ILE A 73 -0.53 0.14 -7.89
C ILE A 73 0.56 -0.91 -7.63
N LEU A 74 1.36 -0.70 -6.57
CA LEU A 74 2.39 -1.63 -6.12
C LEU A 74 1.94 -2.27 -4.80
N PRO A 75 1.60 -3.57 -4.76
CA PRO A 75 1.13 -4.23 -3.56
C PRO A 75 2.27 -4.90 -2.78
N MET A 76 2.08 -5.06 -1.45
CA MET A 76 2.79 -6.02 -0.63
C MET A 76 1.82 -6.59 0.42
N PHE A 77 1.46 -7.86 0.27
CA PHE A 77 0.48 -8.57 1.12
C PHE A 77 1.13 -9.16 2.38
N GLY A 78 1.76 -8.31 3.16
CA GLY A 78 2.46 -8.68 4.37
C GLY A 78 3.31 -7.53 4.89
N VAL A 79 4.05 -7.80 5.97
CA VAL A 79 4.96 -6.84 6.60
C VAL A 79 6.30 -7.51 6.91
N THR A 80 7.38 -6.73 6.86
CA THR A 80 8.71 -7.19 7.29
C THR A 80 9.04 -6.61 8.67
N LEU A 81 9.44 -7.47 9.60
CA LEU A 81 9.71 -7.11 11.00
C LEU A 81 11.17 -7.44 11.35
N ARG A 82 12.01 -6.42 11.31
CA ARG A 82 13.40 -6.50 11.78
C ARG A 82 13.46 -6.45 13.31
N SER A 83 14.55 -6.93 13.88
CA SER A 83 14.86 -6.66 15.28
C SER A 83 14.85 -5.15 15.58
N GLY A 84 14.32 -4.76 16.70
CA GLY A 84 14.01 -3.37 17.04
C GLY A 84 12.68 -2.87 16.49
N SER A 85 12.43 -3.03 15.20
CA SER A 85 11.13 -2.69 14.60
C SER A 85 10.00 -3.61 15.04
N ARG A 86 10.29 -4.88 15.32
CA ARG A 86 9.31 -5.87 15.81
C ARG A 86 8.76 -5.49 17.17
N GLU A 87 9.62 -5.12 18.09
CA GLU A 87 9.23 -4.73 19.45
C GLU A 87 8.32 -3.49 19.40
N HIS A 88 8.70 -2.50 18.60
CA HIS A 88 7.88 -1.31 18.38
C HIS A 88 6.51 -1.66 17.76
N PHE A 89 6.50 -2.51 16.73
CA PHE A 89 5.28 -2.97 16.06
C PHE A 89 4.37 -3.73 17.03
N HIS A 90 4.90 -4.66 17.84
CA HIS A 90 4.13 -5.40 18.83
C HIS A 90 3.56 -4.47 19.92
N ALA A 91 4.31 -3.46 20.35
CA ALA A 91 3.80 -2.45 21.26
C ALA A 91 2.68 -1.59 20.65
N ALA A 92 2.78 -1.27 19.35
CA ALA A 92 1.73 -0.57 18.63
C ALA A 92 0.48 -1.44 18.46
N LEU A 93 0.63 -2.74 18.16
CA LEU A 93 -0.48 -3.69 18.11
C LEU A 93 -1.23 -3.76 19.45
N GLU A 94 -0.52 -3.85 20.56
CA GLU A 94 -1.16 -3.93 21.89
C GLU A 94 -2.01 -2.70 22.20
N ARG A 95 -1.51 -1.50 21.83
CA ARG A 95 -2.25 -0.24 22.02
C ARG A 95 -3.41 -0.07 21.05
N GLY A 96 -3.18 -0.37 19.79
CA GLY A 96 -4.13 -0.11 18.70
C GLY A 96 -5.12 -1.24 18.46
N PHE A 97 -4.72 -2.50 18.72
CA PHE A 97 -5.47 -3.71 18.37
C PHE A 97 -5.31 -4.76 19.47
N PRO A 98 -5.95 -4.57 20.64
CA PRO A 98 -5.78 -5.47 21.78
C PRO A 98 -6.00 -6.94 21.42
N GLY A 99 -5.11 -7.82 21.88
CA GLY A 99 -5.12 -9.26 21.61
C GLY A 99 -4.48 -9.68 20.28
N LEU A 100 -4.19 -8.76 19.33
CA LEU A 100 -3.53 -9.14 18.08
C LEU A 100 -2.06 -9.45 18.24
N LYS A 101 -1.37 -8.87 19.21
CA LYS A 101 0.04 -9.19 19.51
C LYS A 101 0.25 -10.69 19.71
N ALA A 102 -0.52 -11.31 20.60
CA ALA A 102 -0.43 -12.75 20.87
C ALA A 102 -0.69 -13.58 19.60
N ARG A 103 -1.64 -13.17 18.76
CA ARG A 103 -1.90 -13.84 17.48
C ARG A 103 -0.74 -13.70 16.51
N TYR A 104 -0.10 -12.52 16.42
CA TYR A 104 1.09 -12.31 15.61
C TYR A 104 2.26 -13.16 16.07
N GLU A 105 2.50 -13.23 17.39
CA GLU A 105 3.55 -14.07 17.97
C GLU A 105 3.30 -15.56 17.68
N ALA A 106 2.06 -16.02 17.81
CA ALA A 106 1.68 -17.40 17.49
C ALA A 106 1.82 -17.72 15.97
N CYS A 107 1.42 -16.81 15.10
CA CYS A 107 1.44 -17.03 13.64
C CYS A 107 2.83 -16.87 13.04
N PHE A 108 3.59 -15.88 13.50
CA PHE A 108 4.82 -15.44 12.84
C PHE A 108 6.08 -15.63 13.66
N GLY A 109 5.99 -15.67 15.02
CA GLY A 109 7.16 -15.80 15.88
C GLY A 109 8.21 -14.73 15.56
N ASN A 110 9.45 -15.18 15.32
CA ASN A 110 10.58 -14.32 14.98
C ASN A 110 10.86 -14.18 13.49
N ARG A 111 9.92 -14.59 12.62
CA ARG A 111 10.11 -14.47 11.16
C ARG A 111 10.27 -13.02 10.74
N TYR A 112 11.19 -12.79 9.80
CA TYR A 112 11.38 -11.47 9.20
C TYR A 112 10.20 -11.07 8.32
N GLU A 113 9.72 -12.00 7.49
CA GLU A 113 8.56 -11.81 6.62
C GLU A 113 7.31 -12.39 7.26
N CYS A 114 6.30 -11.57 7.39
CA CYS A 114 5.00 -11.89 7.96
C CYS A 114 3.92 -11.71 6.89
N PHE A 115 3.68 -12.74 6.09
CA PHE A 115 2.61 -12.78 5.10
C PHE A 115 1.39 -13.51 5.65
N GLY A 116 0.21 -12.94 5.43
CA GLY A 116 -1.05 -13.59 5.82
C GLY A 116 -1.31 -14.89 5.04
N PRO A 117 -2.11 -15.81 5.59
CA PRO A 117 -2.41 -17.09 4.93
C PRO A 117 -3.10 -16.90 3.57
N ASN A 118 -3.82 -15.81 3.40
CA ASN A 118 -4.59 -15.50 2.18
C ASN A 118 -3.82 -14.64 1.17
N CYS A 119 -2.52 -14.39 1.37
CA CYS A 119 -1.75 -13.46 0.54
C CYS A 119 -1.82 -13.78 -0.97
N ARG A 120 -1.82 -15.07 -1.36
CA ARG A 120 -1.96 -15.49 -2.76
C ARG A 120 -3.34 -15.15 -3.32
N ALA A 121 -4.41 -15.48 -2.60
CA ALA A 121 -5.77 -15.18 -3.02
C ALA A 121 -6.03 -13.66 -3.13
N LEU A 122 -5.38 -12.87 -2.27
CA LEU A 122 -5.42 -11.41 -2.33
C LEU A 122 -4.64 -10.88 -3.54
N ASP A 123 -3.48 -11.44 -3.86
CA ASP A 123 -2.71 -11.08 -5.06
C ASP A 123 -3.48 -11.41 -6.34
N ASP A 124 -4.11 -12.59 -6.41
CA ASP A 124 -4.98 -12.97 -7.54
C ASP A 124 -6.16 -12.00 -7.70
N THR A 125 -6.83 -11.67 -6.60
CA THR A 125 -7.93 -10.68 -6.59
C THR A 125 -7.46 -9.33 -7.09
N PHE A 126 -6.33 -8.86 -6.58
CA PHE A 126 -5.71 -7.59 -6.96
C PHE A 126 -5.36 -7.56 -8.45
N ARG A 127 -4.64 -8.57 -8.97
CA ARG A 127 -4.22 -8.64 -10.36
C ARG A 127 -5.41 -8.68 -11.32
N ASN A 128 -6.40 -9.50 -11.01
CA ASN A 128 -7.62 -9.62 -11.82
C ASN A 128 -8.39 -8.29 -11.87
N LEU A 129 -8.50 -7.60 -10.75
CA LEU A 129 -9.21 -6.32 -10.70
C LEU A 129 -8.40 -5.20 -11.39
N CYS A 130 -7.08 -5.14 -11.21
CA CYS A 130 -6.23 -4.20 -11.92
C CYS A 130 -6.29 -4.40 -13.43
N ALA A 131 -6.23 -5.63 -13.91
CA ALA A 131 -6.37 -5.95 -15.33
C ALA A 131 -7.74 -5.50 -15.87
N LYS A 132 -8.83 -5.78 -15.15
CA LYS A 132 -10.19 -5.36 -15.52
C LYS A 132 -10.34 -3.84 -15.59
N LEU A 133 -9.68 -3.10 -14.72
CA LEU A 133 -9.78 -1.64 -14.63
C LEU A 133 -8.69 -0.91 -15.45
N GLY A 134 -7.76 -1.63 -16.06
CA GLY A 134 -6.66 -1.05 -16.83
C GLY A 134 -5.66 -0.25 -15.97
N ILE A 135 -5.34 -0.77 -14.77
CA ILE A 135 -4.33 -0.17 -13.88
C ILE A 135 -3.07 -1.04 -13.95
N ALA A 136 -1.90 -0.41 -14.15
CA ALA A 136 -0.63 -1.13 -14.16
C ALA A 136 -0.27 -1.65 -12.75
N THR A 137 0.33 -2.84 -12.69
CA THR A 137 0.84 -3.44 -11.43
C THR A 137 2.34 -3.22 -11.24
N ARG A 138 2.90 -2.33 -12.02
CA ARG A 138 4.30 -1.87 -11.96
C ARG A 138 4.38 -0.40 -12.32
N MET A 139 5.35 0.31 -11.76
CA MET A 139 5.63 1.69 -12.08
C MET A 139 6.53 1.75 -13.33
N GLU A 140 6.20 2.65 -14.24
CA GLU A 140 7.11 3.02 -15.34
C GLU A 140 8.08 4.09 -14.84
N PHE A 141 9.38 3.84 -15.05
CA PHE A 141 10.41 4.80 -14.70
C PHE A 141 10.50 5.87 -15.80
N TYR A 142 10.65 7.11 -15.38
CA TYR A 142 10.94 8.20 -16.29
C TYR A 142 12.24 7.89 -17.07
N ARG A 143 12.12 7.89 -18.38
CA ARG A 143 13.27 7.85 -19.29
C ARG A 143 13.38 9.23 -19.88
N PRO A 144 14.39 10.06 -19.52
CA PRO A 144 14.60 11.33 -20.20
C PRO A 144 14.82 11.02 -21.68
N ALA A 145 14.15 11.77 -22.57
CA ALA A 145 14.57 11.81 -23.96
C ALA A 145 16.05 12.16 -23.95
N SER A 146 16.88 11.39 -24.69
CA SER A 146 18.33 11.54 -24.69
C SER A 146 18.66 13.03 -24.83
N ALA A 147 19.06 13.67 -23.73
CA ALA A 147 19.64 14.97 -23.79
C ALA A 147 20.93 14.78 -24.65
N GLN A 148 20.95 15.29 -25.86
CA GLN A 148 22.20 15.48 -26.52
C GLN A 148 23.01 16.42 -25.62
N GLN A 149 23.97 15.83 -24.92
CA GLN A 149 24.92 16.59 -24.13
C GLN A 149 25.64 17.46 -25.14
N GLN A 150 25.30 18.75 -25.17
CA GLN A 150 26.06 19.72 -25.98
C GLN A 150 27.47 19.66 -25.42
N THR A 151 28.41 19.21 -26.26
CA THR A 151 29.83 19.30 -25.94
C THR A 151 30.16 20.78 -25.78
N LEU A 152 30.68 21.14 -24.61
CA LEU A 152 31.03 22.51 -24.23
C LEU A 152 32.35 23.00 -24.91
N PHE A 153 32.83 22.28 -25.95
CA PHE A 153 34.01 22.64 -26.73
C PHE A 153 33.80 22.31 -28.21
#